data_46989f04a3bc03b9b6aa3ebd4e0f1349
#
_entry.id   46989f04a3bc03b9b6aa3ebd4e0f1349
#
_cell.length_a   1.000
_cell.length_b   1.000
_cell.length_c   1.000
_cell.angle_alpha   90.00
_cell.angle_beta   90.00
_cell.angle_gamma   90.00
#
_symmetry.space_group_name_H-M   'P 1'
#
loop_
_entity.id
_entity.type
_entity.pdbx_description
1 polymer ?
#
loop_
_entity_poly.entity_id
_entity_poly.type
_entity_poly.pdbx_seq_one_letter_code
_entity_poly.pdbx_strand_id
1 'polypeptide(L)'
;MIKVAEELRIDPWGTSYIKDYNRLMREFGIKPITKELLEELPSVHRLLRRRVIFGHRDLERIIEAIKTDSEYVVMTGIKPSGPFHLGSKLTAEEFIYFLNLFPKAFGYYAIADLEAYADNKIPLEESYKIAIDNLADLLALGLDPKRVYVYRQSEEMRVLRLAFIFSRGVTYNTLEAIYGDKPFGLYFSALVQAGDILAPQLPENGGPKPTIVPVGADQDPHIRLTRDLAQRFHSDFGFILPAATYHLLLRDLTGQEKMSKRNPMGILYLCEDLKLAKKKVFNAFTGGRATAREQRELGGEPDKCVIFRELLTVHFVEDDRKLKELYQECRAGNILCGECKARAWEIISEWLRRHREKKEKTRDLAAQLLQEHTLT
;
A
#
# COMPACT_ATOMS: atom_id res chain seq x y z
N MET A 1 -36.68 16.98 9.62
CA MET A 1 -35.28 16.78 10.05
C MET A 1 -34.48 16.36 8.84
N ILE A 2 -33.72 17.26 8.27
CA ILE A 2 -32.75 16.95 7.20
C ILE A 2 -31.62 16.20 7.89
N LYS A 3 -31.44 14.90 7.59
CA LYS A 3 -30.23 14.18 7.98
C LYS A 3 -29.06 14.88 7.30
N VAL A 4 -28.27 15.60 8.07
CA VAL A 4 -26.95 16.05 7.60
C VAL A 4 -26.23 14.77 7.22
N ALA A 5 -25.85 14.65 5.94
CA ALA A 5 -25.06 13.52 5.48
C ALA A 5 -23.77 13.53 6.30
N GLU A 6 -23.48 12.45 7.01
CA GLU A 6 -22.21 12.29 7.72
C GLU A 6 -21.09 12.50 6.71
N GLU A 7 -20.26 13.49 6.99
CA GLU A 7 -19.08 13.81 6.17
C GLU A 7 -18.13 12.61 6.19
N LEU A 8 -17.78 12.10 5.02
CA LEU A 8 -16.87 10.96 4.92
C LEU A 8 -15.46 11.41 5.34
N ARG A 9 -15.07 11.08 6.55
CA ARG A 9 -13.74 11.38 7.06
C ARG A 9 -12.84 10.17 6.96
N ILE A 10 -11.66 10.34 6.36
CA ILE A 10 -10.63 9.31 6.28
C ILE A 10 -9.55 9.65 7.30
N ASP A 11 -9.21 8.69 8.16
CA ASP A 11 -8.10 8.78 9.10
C ASP A 11 -6.95 7.87 8.64
N PRO A 12 -5.81 8.44 8.16
CA PRO A 12 -4.66 7.64 7.71
C PRO A 12 -4.08 6.74 8.79
N TRP A 13 -4.20 7.13 10.05
CA TRP A 13 -3.73 6.35 11.21
C TRP A 13 -4.81 5.45 11.82
N GLY A 14 -6.03 5.48 11.26
CA GLY A 14 -7.18 4.73 11.73
C GLY A 14 -7.23 3.29 11.24
N THR A 15 -8.20 2.52 11.78
CA THR A 15 -8.46 1.12 11.38
C THR A 15 -9.80 0.95 10.66
N SER A 16 -10.52 2.05 10.38
CA SER A 16 -11.81 2.00 9.74
C SER A 16 -11.72 1.44 8.31
N TYR A 17 -12.64 0.54 7.96
CA TYR A 17 -12.74 -0.02 6.62
C TYR A 17 -13.66 0.82 5.73
N ILE A 18 -13.21 1.13 4.53
CA ILE A 18 -13.99 1.89 3.55
C ILE A 18 -14.98 0.95 2.84
N LYS A 19 -16.28 1.22 2.97
CA LYS A 19 -17.34 0.38 2.38
C LYS A 19 -17.79 0.85 1.00
N ASP A 20 -17.74 2.16 0.73
CA ASP A 20 -18.20 2.76 -0.52
C ASP A 20 -17.10 3.57 -1.21
N TYR A 21 -16.34 2.89 -2.05
CA TYR A 21 -15.27 3.48 -2.86
C TYR A 21 -15.78 4.42 -3.97
N ASN A 22 -17.01 4.22 -4.44
CA ASN A 22 -17.60 5.12 -5.44
C ASN A 22 -17.93 6.49 -4.81
N ARG A 23 -18.44 6.48 -3.58
CA ARG A 23 -18.66 7.71 -2.81
C ARG A 23 -17.32 8.39 -2.53
N LEU A 24 -16.30 7.63 -2.09
CA LEU A 24 -14.95 8.13 -1.84
C LEU A 24 -14.39 8.83 -3.09
N MET A 25 -14.43 8.19 -4.25
CA MET A 25 -13.92 8.77 -5.50
C MET A 25 -14.60 10.09 -5.84
N ARG A 26 -15.93 10.16 -5.71
CA ARG A 26 -16.68 11.39 -5.99
C ARG A 26 -16.35 12.52 -5.01
N GLU A 27 -16.35 12.24 -3.70
CA GLU A 27 -16.16 13.27 -2.66
C GLU A 27 -14.71 13.80 -2.64
N PHE A 28 -13.73 12.95 -2.94
CA PHE A 28 -12.31 13.35 -2.91
C PHE A 28 -11.70 13.60 -4.28
N GLY A 29 -12.47 13.49 -5.36
CA GLY A 29 -11.98 13.76 -6.72
C GLY A 29 -10.91 12.77 -7.19
N ILE A 30 -11.00 11.51 -6.75
CA ILE A 30 -10.16 10.42 -7.25
C ILE A 30 -10.78 9.93 -8.57
N LYS A 31 -9.98 9.89 -9.64
CA LYS A 31 -10.41 9.39 -10.93
C LYS A 31 -10.40 7.85 -10.95
N PRO A 32 -11.41 7.18 -11.56
CA PRO A 32 -11.41 5.73 -11.69
C PRO A 32 -10.33 5.27 -12.69
N ILE A 33 -9.77 4.08 -12.47
CA ILE A 33 -8.96 3.39 -13.47
C ILE A 33 -9.92 2.89 -14.58
N THR A 34 -9.79 3.43 -15.77
CA THR A 34 -10.61 3.05 -16.93
C THR A 34 -9.90 2.03 -17.83
N LYS A 35 -10.64 1.39 -18.73
CA LYS A 35 -10.07 0.42 -19.67
C LYS A 35 -9.13 1.11 -20.65
N GLU A 36 -9.51 2.28 -21.13
CA GLU A 36 -8.73 3.11 -22.06
C GLU A 36 -7.37 3.47 -21.43
N LEU A 37 -7.38 3.87 -20.14
CA LEU A 37 -6.15 4.18 -19.42
C LEU A 37 -5.23 2.96 -19.26
N LEU A 38 -5.81 1.76 -19.07
CA LEU A 38 -5.04 0.52 -18.99
C LEU A 38 -4.42 0.12 -20.33
N GLU A 39 -5.08 0.40 -21.45
CA GLU A 39 -4.59 0.11 -22.80
C GLU A 39 -3.37 0.97 -23.18
N GLU A 40 -3.16 2.11 -22.49
CA GLU A 40 -2.00 2.98 -22.69
C GLU A 40 -0.74 2.54 -21.91
N LEU A 41 -0.89 1.61 -20.96
CA LEU A 41 0.25 1.10 -20.17
C LEU A 41 1.00 0.01 -20.95
N PRO A 42 2.36 -0.04 -20.88
CA PRO A 42 3.17 -1.08 -21.51
C PRO A 42 2.80 -2.50 -21.09
N SER A 43 2.35 -2.66 -19.86
CA SER A 43 1.83 -3.92 -19.33
C SER A 43 0.81 -3.65 -18.23
N VAL A 44 -0.13 -4.57 -18.01
CA VAL A 44 -1.19 -4.39 -17.00
C VAL A 44 -1.07 -5.45 -15.92
N HIS A 45 -0.74 -5.01 -14.71
CA HIS A 45 -0.64 -5.89 -13.54
C HIS A 45 -2.00 -6.45 -13.13
N ARG A 46 -2.03 -7.65 -12.51
CA ARG A 46 -3.30 -8.28 -12.06
C ARG A 46 -4.13 -7.38 -11.13
N LEU A 47 -3.46 -6.60 -10.27
CA LEU A 47 -4.14 -5.70 -9.33
C LEU A 47 -4.95 -4.61 -10.05
N LEU A 48 -4.47 -4.12 -11.20
CA LEU A 48 -5.20 -3.18 -12.06
C LEU A 48 -6.36 -3.88 -12.78
N ARG A 49 -6.10 -5.03 -13.44
CA ARG A 49 -7.15 -5.81 -14.13
C ARG A 49 -8.29 -6.22 -13.21
N ARG A 50 -7.98 -6.56 -11.95
CA ARG A 50 -8.94 -6.97 -10.92
C ARG A 50 -9.54 -5.81 -10.15
N ARG A 51 -9.21 -4.58 -10.51
CA ARG A 51 -9.67 -3.35 -9.84
C ARG A 51 -9.36 -3.31 -8.34
N VAL A 52 -8.29 -3.96 -7.91
CA VAL A 52 -7.72 -3.81 -6.57
C VAL A 52 -7.08 -2.43 -6.45
N ILE A 53 -6.35 -2.00 -7.48
CA ILE A 53 -6.02 -0.60 -7.73
C ILE A 53 -7.22 -0.03 -8.50
N PHE A 54 -8.01 0.78 -7.82
CA PHE A 54 -9.31 1.22 -8.32
C PHE A 54 -9.34 2.65 -8.84
N GLY A 55 -8.42 3.49 -8.36
CA GLY A 55 -8.43 4.90 -8.66
C GLY A 55 -7.03 5.52 -8.75
N HIS A 56 -6.99 6.74 -9.29
CA HIS A 56 -5.73 7.48 -9.46
C HIS A 56 -5.93 8.99 -9.39
N ARG A 57 -4.82 9.71 -9.23
CA ARG A 57 -4.65 11.13 -9.53
C ARG A 57 -3.53 11.27 -10.55
N ASP A 58 -3.83 11.86 -11.69
CA ASP A 58 -2.87 12.22 -12.75
C ASP A 58 -1.93 11.09 -13.20
N LEU A 59 -2.41 9.81 -13.25
CA LEU A 59 -1.64 8.69 -13.80
C LEU A 59 -1.25 8.94 -15.26
N GLU A 60 -2.01 9.76 -15.96
CA GLU A 60 -1.75 10.21 -17.33
C GLU A 60 -0.34 10.85 -17.47
N ARG A 61 0.18 11.52 -16.42
CA ARG A 61 1.54 12.09 -16.43
C ARG A 61 2.64 11.03 -16.49
N ILE A 62 2.42 9.90 -15.86
CA ILE A 62 3.36 8.78 -15.89
C ILE A 62 3.32 8.10 -17.26
N ILE A 63 2.13 7.92 -17.80
CA ILE A 63 1.94 7.39 -19.16
C ILE A 63 2.63 8.30 -20.18
N GLU A 64 2.48 9.62 -20.05
CA GLU A 64 3.15 10.59 -20.92
C GLU A 64 4.66 10.53 -20.78
N ALA A 65 5.20 10.41 -19.56
CA ALA A 65 6.63 10.24 -19.34
C ALA A 65 7.17 8.98 -20.04
N ILE A 66 6.43 7.88 -19.98
CA ILE A 66 6.80 6.63 -20.70
C ILE A 66 6.78 6.85 -22.22
N LYS A 67 5.72 7.48 -22.77
CA LYS A 67 5.58 7.74 -24.19
C LYS A 67 6.66 8.68 -24.76
N THR A 68 7.09 9.63 -23.96
CA THR A 68 8.15 10.62 -24.31
C THR A 68 9.56 10.17 -23.94
N ASP A 69 9.72 8.91 -23.50
CA ASP A 69 10.99 8.34 -23.05
C ASP A 69 11.68 9.15 -21.92
N SER A 70 10.86 9.81 -21.06
CA SER A 70 11.29 10.65 -19.95
C SER A 70 11.31 9.90 -18.63
N GLU A 71 12.20 10.31 -17.72
CA GLU A 71 12.29 9.76 -16.37
C GLU A 71 11.02 10.05 -15.54
N TYR A 72 10.69 9.14 -14.65
CA TYR A 72 9.76 9.39 -13.55
C TYR A 72 10.20 8.67 -12.28
N VAL A 73 9.65 9.10 -11.16
CA VAL A 73 9.93 8.53 -9.85
C VAL A 73 8.71 7.76 -9.34
N VAL A 74 8.98 6.61 -8.73
CA VAL A 74 8.00 5.89 -7.91
C VAL A 74 8.37 6.11 -6.46
N MET A 75 7.47 6.69 -5.67
CA MET A 75 7.72 6.99 -4.26
C MET A 75 6.69 6.28 -3.38
N THR A 76 7.17 5.53 -2.40
CA THR A 76 6.36 5.00 -1.30
C THR A 76 7.23 4.74 -0.08
N GLY A 77 6.67 4.16 0.97
CA GLY A 77 7.43 3.85 2.18
C GLY A 77 6.72 2.87 3.09
N ILE A 78 7.36 2.57 4.19
CA ILE A 78 6.80 1.74 5.24
C ILE A 78 7.07 2.32 6.62
N LYS A 79 6.05 2.31 7.48
CA LYS A 79 6.22 2.54 8.91
C LYS A 79 6.74 1.26 9.56
N PRO A 80 7.98 1.25 10.10
CA PRO A 80 8.60 0.07 10.69
C PRO A 80 8.03 -0.22 12.09
N SER A 81 6.78 -0.65 12.12
CA SER A 81 6.02 -0.92 13.36
C SER A 81 5.79 -2.40 13.64
N GLY A 82 6.51 -3.28 12.96
CA GLY A 82 6.46 -4.74 13.12
C GLY A 82 6.65 -5.49 11.80
N PRO A 83 6.48 -6.83 11.79
CA PRO A 83 6.74 -7.65 10.62
C PRO A 83 5.89 -7.25 9.39
N PHE A 84 6.39 -7.60 8.22
CA PHE A 84 5.72 -7.35 6.95
C PHE A 84 4.49 -8.26 6.79
N HIS A 85 3.35 -7.68 6.44
CA HIS A 85 2.09 -8.40 6.28
C HIS A 85 1.47 -8.21 4.89
N LEU A 86 0.38 -8.91 4.60
CA LEU A 86 -0.25 -8.86 3.28
C LEU A 86 -0.67 -7.44 2.84
N GLY A 87 -1.11 -6.57 3.76
CA GLY A 87 -1.39 -5.18 3.44
C GLY A 87 -0.13 -4.43 2.95
N SER A 88 1.02 -4.61 3.61
CA SER A 88 2.30 -4.05 3.18
C SER A 88 2.77 -4.65 1.84
N LYS A 89 2.53 -5.96 1.63
CA LYS A 89 2.82 -6.64 0.36
C LYS A 89 2.06 -6.01 -0.81
N LEU A 90 0.82 -5.60 -0.60
CA LEU A 90 0.02 -4.97 -1.66
C LEU A 90 0.68 -3.68 -2.17
N THR A 91 1.04 -2.77 -1.26
CA THR A 91 1.75 -1.53 -1.61
C THR A 91 3.12 -1.81 -2.24
N ALA A 92 3.86 -2.81 -1.69
CA ALA A 92 5.16 -3.19 -2.23
C ALA A 92 5.08 -3.74 -3.66
N GLU A 93 4.09 -4.59 -3.96
CA GLU A 93 3.87 -5.11 -5.33
C GLU A 93 3.50 -4.00 -6.31
N GLU A 94 2.71 -3.03 -5.88
CA GLU A 94 2.34 -1.87 -6.68
C GLU A 94 3.58 -0.98 -6.96
N PHE A 95 4.40 -0.72 -5.95
CA PHE A 95 5.67 -0.02 -6.08
C PHE A 95 6.62 -0.71 -7.08
N ILE A 96 6.84 -2.01 -6.91
CA ILE A 96 7.71 -2.81 -7.79
C ILE A 96 7.16 -2.84 -9.22
N TYR A 97 5.84 -2.92 -9.39
CA TYR A 97 5.21 -2.87 -10.71
C TYR A 97 5.50 -1.56 -11.43
N PHE A 98 5.23 -0.41 -10.81
CA PHE A 98 5.50 0.89 -11.44
C PHE A 98 6.98 1.12 -11.69
N LEU A 99 7.86 0.64 -10.81
CA LEU A 99 9.30 0.70 -11.02
C LEU A 99 9.74 -0.14 -12.23
N ASN A 100 9.16 -1.32 -12.43
CA ASN A 100 9.50 -2.23 -13.54
C ASN A 100 8.77 -1.91 -14.83
N LEU A 101 7.78 -1.01 -14.81
CA LEU A 101 6.99 -0.64 -15.98
C LEU A 101 7.84 0.07 -17.04
N PHE A 102 8.90 0.77 -16.62
CA PHE A 102 9.76 1.53 -17.50
C PHE A 102 11.23 1.54 -17.03
N PRO A 103 12.21 1.34 -17.95
CA PRO A 103 13.62 1.25 -17.56
C PRO A 103 14.19 2.50 -16.88
N LYS A 104 13.71 3.70 -17.24
CA LYS A 104 14.14 4.98 -16.66
C LYS A 104 13.39 5.38 -15.39
N ALA A 105 12.47 4.54 -14.90
CA ALA A 105 11.86 4.76 -13.61
C ALA A 105 12.86 4.51 -12.48
N PHE A 106 12.83 5.35 -11.44
CA PHE A 106 13.66 5.20 -10.25
C PHE A 106 12.80 5.26 -8.99
N GLY A 107 13.11 4.41 -8.02
CA GLY A 107 12.35 4.27 -6.78
C GLY A 107 12.93 5.11 -5.65
N TYR A 108 12.05 5.68 -4.82
CA TYR A 108 12.36 6.21 -3.50
C TYR A 108 11.53 5.46 -2.48
N TYR A 109 12.17 4.88 -1.49
CA TYR A 109 11.51 4.07 -0.48
C TYR A 109 11.84 4.58 0.93
N ALA A 110 10.90 5.27 1.55
CA ALA A 110 11.07 5.85 2.88
C ALA A 110 10.81 4.82 3.98
N ILE A 111 11.71 4.72 4.93
CA ILE A 111 11.48 4.08 6.21
C ILE A 111 10.96 5.15 7.17
N ALA A 112 9.66 5.13 7.44
CA ALA A 112 8.97 6.15 8.25
C ALA A 112 9.16 5.90 9.76
N ASP A 113 10.41 5.94 10.20
CA ASP A 113 10.80 5.71 11.59
C ASP A 113 10.38 6.86 12.52
N LEU A 114 10.34 8.09 12.02
CA LEU A 114 9.81 9.25 12.77
C LEU A 114 8.31 9.10 13.02
N GLU A 115 7.55 8.63 12.04
CA GLU A 115 6.12 8.34 12.22
C GLU A 115 5.90 7.16 13.17
N ALA A 116 6.74 6.11 13.09
CA ALA A 116 6.68 4.98 14.02
C ALA A 116 6.94 5.44 15.47
N TYR A 117 7.84 6.39 15.66
CA TYR A 117 8.09 7.01 16.97
C TYR A 117 6.88 7.83 17.43
N ALA A 118 6.33 8.69 16.58
CA ALA A 118 5.24 9.60 16.94
C ALA A 118 3.92 8.87 17.21
N ASP A 119 3.57 7.86 16.42
CA ASP A 119 2.31 7.12 16.52
C ASP A 119 2.39 5.92 17.47
N ASN A 120 3.45 5.13 17.35
CA ASN A 120 3.56 3.84 18.03
C ASN A 120 4.54 3.85 19.19
N LYS A 121 5.24 4.97 19.45
CA LYS A 121 6.27 5.13 20.51
C LYS A 121 7.43 4.13 20.37
N ILE A 122 7.75 3.70 19.14
CA ILE A 122 8.84 2.77 18.88
C ILE A 122 10.15 3.56 18.85
N PRO A 123 11.16 3.21 19.67
CA PRO A 123 12.47 3.86 19.64
C PRO A 123 13.13 3.72 18.26
N LEU A 124 13.91 4.72 17.84
CA LEU A 124 14.56 4.72 16.51
C LEU A 124 15.48 3.52 16.29
N GLU A 125 16.18 3.06 17.33
CA GLU A 125 17.02 1.85 17.27
C GLU A 125 16.22 0.57 17.03
N GLU A 126 15.03 0.46 17.63
CA GLU A 126 14.13 -0.67 17.40
C GLU A 126 13.52 -0.59 16.01
N SER A 127 13.08 0.60 15.60
CA SER A 127 12.61 0.88 14.23
C SER A 127 13.63 0.47 13.18
N TYR A 128 14.94 0.72 13.43
CA TYR A 128 16.01 0.33 12.52
C TYR A 128 16.08 -1.19 12.31
N LYS A 129 15.98 -1.98 13.38
CA LYS A 129 15.99 -3.46 13.29
C LYS A 129 14.77 -3.97 12.51
N ILE A 130 13.60 -3.39 12.79
CA ILE A 130 12.35 -3.73 12.08
C ILE A 130 12.47 -3.32 10.59
N ALA A 131 13.08 -2.17 10.30
CA ALA A 131 13.29 -1.69 8.93
C ALA A 131 14.14 -2.64 8.10
N ILE A 132 15.26 -3.16 8.64
CA ILE A 132 16.08 -4.18 7.97
C ILE A 132 15.24 -5.43 7.65
N ASP A 133 14.45 -5.91 8.61
CA ASP A 133 13.58 -7.08 8.41
C ASP A 133 12.53 -6.82 7.33
N ASN A 134 11.90 -5.62 7.33
CA ASN A 134 10.93 -5.22 6.30
C ASN A 134 11.57 -5.05 4.92
N LEU A 135 12.78 -4.49 4.86
CA LEU A 135 13.50 -4.31 3.61
C LEU A 135 13.93 -5.67 3.00
N ALA A 136 14.29 -6.65 3.84
CA ALA A 136 14.54 -8.01 3.39
C ALA A 136 13.29 -8.66 2.76
N ASP A 137 12.08 -8.42 3.31
CA ASP A 137 10.82 -8.83 2.69
C ASP A 137 10.60 -8.16 1.33
N LEU A 138 10.86 -6.84 1.24
CA LEU A 138 10.69 -6.08 0.00
C LEU A 138 11.63 -6.59 -1.11
N LEU A 139 12.90 -6.85 -0.78
CA LEU A 139 13.87 -7.46 -1.71
C LEU A 139 13.44 -8.88 -2.13
N ALA A 140 12.92 -9.68 -1.20
CA ALA A 140 12.39 -11.02 -1.48
C ALA A 140 11.17 -11.00 -2.40
N LEU A 141 10.39 -9.90 -2.41
CA LEU A 141 9.30 -9.66 -3.35
C LEU A 141 9.78 -9.29 -4.76
N GLY A 142 11.07 -9.01 -4.94
CA GLY A 142 11.68 -8.77 -6.25
C GLY A 142 12.04 -7.31 -6.54
N LEU A 143 12.21 -6.49 -5.51
CA LEU A 143 12.77 -5.15 -5.68
C LEU A 143 14.22 -5.24 -6.20
N ASP A 144 14.51 -4.50 -7.26
CA ASP A 144 15.88 -4.31 -7.73
C ASP A 144 16.58 -3.23 -6.89
N PRO A 145 17.58 -3.59 -6.06
CA PRO A 145 18.26 -2.65 -5.18
C PRO A 145 19.03 -1.55 -5.95
N LYS A 146 19.37 -1.76 -7.22
CA LYS A 146 20.09 -0.77 -8.05
C LYS A 146 19.19 0.34 -8.59
N ARG A 147 17.88 0.18 -8.46
CA ARG A 147 16.89 1.11 -9.01
C ARG A 147 16.10 1.82 -7.93
N VAL A 148 16.59 1.82 -6.69
CA VAL A 148 15.88 2.40 -5.55
C VAL A 148 16.86 3.09 -4.61
N TYR A 149 16.46 4.27 -4.12
CA TYR A 149 17.05 4.93 -2.98
C TYR A 149 16.22 4.62 -1.73
N VAL A 150 16.79 3.89 -0.78
CA VAL A 150 16.15 3.54 0.50
C VAL A 150 16.77 4.41 1.58
N TYR A 151 15.97 5.05 2.41
CA TYR A 151 16.46 5.93 3.48
C TYR A 151 15.55 5.90 4.69
N ARG A 152 16.08 6.29 5.85
CA ARG A 152 15.30 6.55 7.06
C ARG A 152 14.92 8.03 7.14
N GLN A 153 13.68 8.33 7.47
CA GLN A 153 13.24 9.72 7.63
C GLN A 153 14.09 10.50 8.65
N SER A 154 14.50 9.82 9.74
CA SER A 154 15.32 10.44 10.80
C SER A 154 16.71 10.89 10.33
N GLU A 155 17.20 10.40 9.22
CA GLU A 155 18.54 10.68 8.68
C GLU A 155 18.52 11.44 7.34
N GLU A 156 17.36 11.56 6.71
CA GLU A 156 17.22 12.22 5.40
C GLU A 156 16.98 13.73 5.59
N MET A 157 18.06 14.49 5.64
CA MET A 157 18.02 15.93 5.90
C MET A 157 17.27 16.73 4.84
N ARG A 158 17.22 16.28 3.57
CA ARG A 158 16.46 16.95 2.49
C ARG A 158 14.96 16.89 2.80
N VAL A 159 14.47 15.75 3.27
CA VAL A 159 13.07 15.55 3.67
C VAL A 159 12.73 16.40 4.90
N LEU A 160 13.57 16.38 5.94
CA LEU A 160 13.35 17.17 7.15
C LEU A 160 13.38 18.67 6.88
N ARG A 161 14.29 19.13 5.99
CA ARG A 161 14.36 20.53 5.55
C ARG A 161 13.08 20.94 4.83
N LEU A 162 12.57 20.09 3.92
CA LEU A 162 11.30 20.35 3.24
C LEU A 162 10.13 20.37 4.22
N ALA A 163 10.06 19.43 5.18
CA ALA A 163 9.01 19.44 6.20
C ALA A 163 8.99 20.74 7.01
N PHE A 164 10.17 21.27 7.38
CA PHE A 164 10.28 22.55 8.04
C PHE A 164 9.82 23.71 7.13
N ILE A 165 10.23 23.73 5.87
CA ILE A 165 9.81 24.76 4.89
C ILE A 165 8.28 24.72 4.70
N PHE A 166 7.71 23.52 4.57
CA PHE A 166 6.28 23.32 4.37
C PHE A 166 5.44 23.77 5.56
N SER A 167 6.01 23.76 6.77
CA SER A 167 5.33 24.27 7.97
C SER A 167 4.92 25.74 7.85
N ARG A 168 5.62 26.53 7.01
CA ARG A 168 5.22 27.91 6.64
C ARG A 168 3.94 27.96 5.80
N GLY A 169 3.67 26.89 5.04
CA GLY A 169 2.52 26.81 4.12
C GLY A 169 1.22 26.33 4.76
N VAL A 170 1.23 25.92 6.03
CA VAL A 170 0.07 25.37 6.75
C VAL A 170 -0.10 26.00 8.11
N THR A 171 -1.33 25.98 8.61
CA THR A 171 -1.63 26.36 10.00
C THR A 171 -2.04 25.13 10.80
N TYR A 172 -2.03 25.23 12.13
CA TYR A 172 -2.57 24.20 13.00
C TYR A 172 -4.03 23.84 12.62
N ASN A 173 -4.87 24.86 12.44
CA ASN A 173 -6.28 24.67 12.05
C ASN A 173 -6.43 23.92 10.70
N THR A 174 -5.52 24.17 9.76
CA THR A 174 -5.51 23.43 8.47
C THR A 174 -5.24 21.94 8.71
N LEU A 175 -4.24 21.62 9.52
CA LEU A 175 -3.89 20.21 9.82
C LEU A 175 -5.00 19.52 10.62
N GLU A 176 -5.58 20.22 11.61
CA GLU A 176 -6.71 19.70 12.38
C GLU A 176 -7.96 19.48 11.51
N ALA A 177 -8.24 20.36 10.56
CA ALA A 177 -9.34 20.18 9.60
C ALA A 177 -9.15 18.94 8.72
N ILE A 178 -7.89 18.65 8.30
CA ILE A 178 -7.57 17.47 7.47
C ILE A 178 -7.60 16.19 8.29
N TYR A 179 -6.96 16.17 9.46
CA TYR A 179 -6.65 14.94 10.21
C TYR A 179 -7.45 14.75 11.48
N GLY A 180 -8.17 15.78 11.95
CA GLY A 180 -8.80 15.81 13.25
C GLY A 180 -7.83 16.10 14.37
N ASP A 181 -8.32 16.11 15.59
CA ASP A 181 -7.50 16.29 16.78
C ASP A 181 -6.50 15.14 16.93
N LYS A 182 -5.23 15.46 16.76
CA LYS A 182 -4.09 14.52 16.83
C LYS A 182 -2.94 15.15 17.61
N PRO A 183 -2.08 14.33 18.23
CA PRO A 183 -0.80 14.81 18.78
C PRO A 183 0.01 15.55 17.70
N PHE A 184 0.67 16.65 18.09
CA PHE A 184 1.42 17.51 17.14
C PHE A 184 2.47 16.72 16.33
N GLY A 185 3.09 15.69 16.94
CA GLY A 185 4.04 14.82 16.24
C GLY A 185 3.44 14.12 15.00
N LEU A 186 2.13 13.80 15.01
CA LEU A 186 1.46 13.21 13.84
C LEU A 186 1.19 14.26 12.74
N TYR A 187 0.89 15.51 13.10
CA TYR A 187 0.81 16.60 12.11
C TYR A 187 2.18 16.85 11.48
N PHE A 188 3.24 16.83 12.29
CA PHE A 188 4.59 17.00 11.76
C PHE A 188 5.01 15.83 10.88
N SER A 189 4.66 14.58 11.23
CA SER A 189 4.92 13.41 10.37
C SER A 189 4.21 13.49 9.02
N ALA A 190 3.04 14.14 8.94
CA ALA A 190 2.39 14.40 7.65
C ALA A 190 3.17 15.39 6.78
N LEU A 191 3.84 16.38 7.38
CA LEU A 191 4.75 17.29 6.63
C LEU A 191 6.03 16.58 6.21
N VAL A 192 6.56 15.68 7.04
CA VAL A 192 7.70 14.82 6.68
C VAL A 192 7.34 13.95 5.49
N GLN A 193 6.16 13.31 5.48
CA GLN A 193 5.70 12.51 4.36
C GLN A 193 5.52 13.36 3.08
N ALA A 194 5.06 14.61 3.19
CA ALA A 194 5.06 15.52 2.04
C ALA A 194 6.47 15.81 1.54
N GLY A 195 7.44 15.93 2.44
CA GLY A 195 8.86 16.01 2.16
C GLY A 195 9.36 14.77 1.40
N ASP A 196 9.02 13.55 1.86
CA ASP A 196 9.37 12.30 1.17
C ASP A 196 8.91 12.29 -0.29
N ILE A 197 7.66 12.70 -0.53
CA ILE A 197 7.04 12.69 -1.86
C ILE A 197 7.66 13.72 -2.80
N LEU A 198 8.07 14.87 -2.27
CA LEU A 198 8.58 16.00 -3.08
C LEU A 198 10.11 16.08 -3.13
N ALA A 199 10.84 15.46 -2.20
CA ALA A 199 12.31 15.44 -2.23
C ALA A 199 12.89 14.87 -3.54
N PRO A 200 12.32 13.84 -4.18
CA PRO A 200 12.80 13.36 -5.48
C PRO A 200 12.80 14.42 -6.60
N GLN A 201 12.05 15.50 -6.43
CA GLN A 201 11.94 16.59 -7.41
C GLN A 201 12.89 17.75 -7.14
N LEU A 202 13.72 17.67 -6.10
CA LEU A 202 14.70 18.72 -5.81
C LEU A 202 15.80 18.75 -6.88
N PRO A 203 16.43 19.94 -7.13
CA PRO A 203 17.52 20.07 -8.10
C PRO A 203 18.67 19.10 -7.87
N GLU A 204 19.05 18.85 -6.62
CA GLU A 204 20.09 17.88 -6.23
C GLU A 204 19.74 16.42 -6.56
N ASN A 205 18.47 16.13 -6.83
CA ASN A 205 17.97 14.81 -7.26
C ASN A 205 17.64 14.78 -8.77
N GLY A 206 18.15 15.74 -9.54
CA GLY A 206 17.96 15.81 -10.99
C GLY A 206 16.75 16.66 -11.41
N GLY A 207 16.18 17.44 -10.49
CA GLY A 207 15.16 18.44 -10.79
C GLY A 207 13.74 17.91 -10.88
N PRO A 208 12.77 18.80 -11.19
CA PRO A 208 11.36 18.41 -11.19
C PRO A 208 11.09 17.33 -12.22
N LYS A 209 10.51 16.21 -11.78
CA LYS A 209 10.11 15.09 -12.64
C LYS A 209 8.80 14.48 -12.13
N PRO A 210 8.00 13.84 -13.02
CA PRO A 210 6.79 13.17 -12.61
C PRO A 210 7.07 12.18 -11.49
N THR A 211 6.28 12.23 -10.41
CA THR A 211 6.38 11.32 -9.27
C THR A 211 5.05 10.64 -9.09
N ILE A 212 5.03 9.30 -9.00
CA ILE A 212 3.85 8.52 -8.69
C ILE A 212 3.97 7.89 -7.30
N VAL A 213 2.88 7.95 -6.54
CA VAL A 213 2.80 7.47 -5.15
C VAL A 213 1.74 6.37 -5.05
N PRO A 214 2.14 5.07 -5.07
CA PRO A 214 1.24 3.97 -4.79
C PRO A 214 0.86 3.94 -3.31
N VAL A 215 -0.45 4.01 -3.00
CA VAL A 215 -0.93 4.06 -1.61
C VAL A 215 -2.27 3.36 -1.41
N GLY A 216 -2.58 3.03 -0.16
CA GLY A 216 -3.93 2.67 0.24
C GLY A 216 -4.87 3.88 0.17
N ALA A 217 -6.15 3.61 -0.03
CA ALA A 217 -7.17 4.67 -0.14
C ALA A 217 -7.24 5.60 1.10
N ASP A 218 -6.80 5.12 2.25
CA ASP A 218 -6.75 5.89 3.50
C ASP A 218 -5.64 6.95 3.53
N GLN A 219 -4.68 6.88 2.61
CA GLN A 219 -3.57 7.84 2.51
C GLN A 219 -3.91 9.09 1.66
N ASP A 220 -5.13 9.19 1.10
CA ASP A 220 -5.53 10.33 0.28
C ASP A 220 -5.40 11.70 0.98
N PRO A 221 -5.65 11.85 2.30
CA PRO A 221 -5.41 13.12 2.99
C PRO A 221 -3.96 13.61 2.87
N HIS A 222 -2.99 12.70 2.96
CA HIS A 222 -1.56 13.03 2.80
C HIS A 222 -1.23 13.43 1.36
N ILE A 223 -1.80 12.72 0.38
CA ILE A 223 -1.61 13.05 -1.05
C ILE A 223 -2.19 14.43 -1.36
N ARG A 224 -3.38 14.77 -0.85
CA ARG A 224 -3.98 16.11 -1.04
C ARG A 224 -3.15 17.20 -0.40
N LEU A 225 -2.73 17.03 0.86
CA LEU A 225 -1.84 17.98 1.53
C LEU A 225 -0.54 18.20 0.73
N THR A 226 0.09 17.11 0.28
CA THR A 226 1.32 17.20 -0.52
C THR A 226 1.11 17.95 -1.83
N ARG A 227 0.00 17.73 -2.52
CA ARG A 227 -0.33 18.45 -3.76
C ARG A 227 -0.58 19.92 -3.52
N ASP A 228 -1.25 20.29 -2.44
CA ASP A 228 -1.43 21.69 -2.03
C ASP A 228 -0.09 22.36 -1.73
N LEU A 229 0.81 21.67 -1.02
CA LEU A 229 2.17 22.15 -0.75
C LEU A 229 2.99 22.27 -2.02
N ALA A 230 2.94 21.29 -2.92
CA ALA A 230 3.62 21.35 -4.20
C ALA A 230 3.20 22.58 -5.01
N GLN A 231 1.91 22.92 -5.02
CA GLN A 231 1.39 24.09 -5.69
C GLN A 231 1.83 25.41 -5.01
N ARG A 232 1.76 25.47 -3.68
CA ARG A 232 2.16 26.66 -2.90
C ARG A 232 3.63 27.01 -3.05
N PHE A 233 4.49 26.01 -3.12
CA PHE A 233 5.94 26.17 -3.23
C PHE A 233 6.47 25.94 -4.66
N HIS A 234 5.56 25.97 -5.66
CA HIS A 234 5.95 25.82 -7.06
C HIS A 234 6.94 26.91 -7.52
N SER A 235 6.72 28.19 -7.12
CA SER A 235 7.63 29.28 -7.45
C SER A 235 9.04 29.09 -6.87
N ASP A 236 9.17 28.41 -5.73
CA ASP A 236 10.43 28.27 -5.03
C ASP A 236 11.23 27.05 -5.52
N PHE A 237 10.54 25.97 -5.92
CA PHE A 237 11.16 24.68 -6.23
C PHE A 237 10.79 24.10 -7.61
N GLY A 238 9.83 24.68 -8.31
CA GLY A 238 9.34 24.12 -9.57
C GLY A 238 8.54 22.83 -9.45
N PHE A 239 8.08 22.43 -8.26
CA PHE A 239 7.42 21.15 -8.04
C PHE A 239 6.27 20.88 -9.00
N ILE A 240 6.26 19.67 -9.56
CA ILE A 240 5.16 19.08 -10.31
C ILE A 240 4.21 18.38 -9.32
N LEU A 241 2.90 18.56 -9.49
CA LEU A 241 1.91 17.88 -8.63
C LEU A 241 2.10 16.36 -8.71
N PRO A 242 2.35 15.67 -7.60
CA PRO A 242 2.54 14.22 -7.62
C PRO A 242 1.28 13.49 -8.08
N ALA A 243 1.48 12.47 -8.90
CA ALA A 243 0.48 11.49 -9.24
C ALA A 243 0.33 10.46 -8.11
N ALA A 244 -0.81 9.81 -8.03
CA ALA A 244 -1.02 8.73 -7.08
C ALA A 244 -1.91 7.63 -7.68
N THR A 245 -1.72 6.40 -7.22
CA THR A 245 -2.67 5.30 -7.41
C THR A 245 -3.18 4.82 -6.06
N TYR A 246 -4.45 4.39 -6.05
CA TYR A 246 -5.15 4.00 -4.83
C TYR A 246 -5.61 2.57 -4.91
N HIS A 247 -5.14 1.74 -3.98
CA HIS A 247 -5.66 0.39 -3.83
C HIS A 247 -6.69 0.29 -2.70
N LEU A 248 -7.53 -0.73 -2.80
CA LEU A 248 -8.52 -1.07 -1.79
C LEU A 248 -7.83 -1.41 -0.46
N LEU A 249 -8.45 -1.01 0.64
CA LEU A 249 -8.04 -1.49 1.95
C LEU A 249 -8.51 -2.94 2.12
N LEU A 250 -7.60 -3.82 2.49
CA LEU A 250 -7.92 -5.22 2.72
C LEU A 250 -8.63 -5.39 4.06
N ARG A 251 -9.68 -6.22 4.07
CA ARG A 251 -10.29 -6.65 5.32
C ARG A 251 -9.36 -7.60 6.06
N ASP A 252 -9.43 -7.58 7.37
CA ASP A 252 -8.78 -8.57 8.20
C ASP A 252 -9.38 -9.97 7.98
N LEU A 253 -8.75 -11.00 8.52
CA LEU A 253 -9.24 -12.38 8.35
C LEU A 253 -10.59 -12.63 9.00
N THR A 254 -11.06 -11.76 9.92
CA THR A 254 -12.42 -11.81 10.48
C THR A 254 -13.47 -11.22 9.53
N GLY A 255 -13.03 -10.46 8.51
CA GLY A 255 -13.88 -9.85 7.50
C GLY A 255 -14.59 -8.57 7.95
N GLN A 256 -14.24 -8.01 9.10
CA GLN A 256 -14.95 -6.88 9.70
C GLN A 256 -14.20 -5.56 9.59
N GLU A 257 -12.90 -5.57 9.86
CA GLU A 257 -12.07 -4.35 9.93
C GLU A 257 -11.01 -4.32 8.84
N LYS A 258 -10.34 -3.17 8.71
CA LYS A 258 -9.12 -3.06 7.89
C LYS A 258 -8.01 -3.94 8.48
N MET A 259 -7.30 -4.67 7.64
CA MET A 259 -6.12 -5.45 8.02
C MET A 259 -5.08 -4.54 8.69
N SER A 260 -4.79 -4.79 9.96
CA SER A 260 -3.96 -3.92 10.80
C SER A 260 -3.16 -4.72 11.83
N LYS A 261 -1.93 -4.30 12.12
CA LYS A 261 -1.07 -4.90 13.16
C LYS A 261 -1.68 -4.84 14.57
N ARG A 262 -2.72 -4.03 14.79
CA ARG A 262 -3.47 -3.97 16.06
C ARG A 262 -4.26 -5.25 16.37
N ASN A 263 -4.62 -6.03 15.33
CA ASN A 263 -5.26 -7.34 15.47
C ASN A 263 -4.37 -8.44 14.88
N PRO A 264 -3.38 -8.98 15.62
CA PRO A 264 -2.44 -9.98 15.09
C PRO A 264 -3.09 -11.27 14.59
N MET A 265 -4.27 -11.65 15.12
CA MET A 265 -5.02 -12.82 14.65
C MET A 265 -5.80 -12.55 13.37
N GLY A 266 -6.07 -11.29 13.07
CA GLY A 266 -6.77 -10.85 11.86
C GLY A 266 -5.85 -10.61 10.66
N ILE A 267 -4.53 -10.71 10.82
CA ILE A 267 -3.56 -10.47 9.74
C ILE A 267 -2.70 -11.70 9.47
N LEU A 268 -2.19 -11.81 8.24
CA LEU A 268 -1.21 -12.81 7.84
C LEU A 268 0.12 -12.13 7.54
N TYR A 269 1.18 -12.49 8.28
CA TYR A 269 2.54 -12.03 8.05
C TYR A 269 3.21 -12.90 6.96
N LEU A 270 4.14 -12.31 6.20
CA LEU A 270 4.81 -13.03 5.11
C LEU A 270 5.76 -14.13 5.60
N CYS A 271 6.31 -13.97 6.80
CA CYS A 271 7.18 -14.95 7.45
C CYS A 271 6.58 -15.56 8.72
N GLU A 272 5.24 -15.70 8.75
CA GLU A 272 4.55 -16.28 9.89
C GLU A 272 4.81 -17.79 10.05
N ASP A 273 4.78 -18.29 11.28
CA ASP A 273 4.82 -19.73 11.53
C ASP A 273 3.69 -20.43 10.76
N LEU A 274 4.01 -21.49 10.03
CA LEU A 274 3.06 -22.16 9.15
C LEU A 274 1.89 -22.81 9.90
N LYS A 275 2.08 -23.24 11.16
CA LYS A 275 0.99 -23.81 11.95
C LYS A 275 0.00 -22.72 12.36
N LEU A 276 0.54 -21.56 12.76
CA LEU A 276 -0.25 -20.39 13.11
C LEU A 276 -0.96 -19.83 11.88
N ALA A 277 -0.25 -19.66 10.76
CA ALA A 277 -0.82 -19.21 9.49
C ALA A 277 -1.97 -20.12 9.02
N LYS A 278 -1.79 -21.45 9.12
CA LYS A 278 -2.86 -22.42 8.82
C LYS A 278 -4.09 -22.22 9.69
N LYS A 279 -3.88 -22.07 11.01
CA LYS A 279 -4.97 -21.80 11.95
C LYS A 279 -5.74 -20.53 11.59
N LYS A 280 -5.03 -19.46 11.23
CA LYS A 280 -5.64 -18.18 10.81
C LYS A 280 -6.47 -18.35 9.52
N VAL A 281 -5.91 -19.00 8.49
CA VAL A 281 -6.61 -19.23 7.21
C VAL A 281 -7.85 -20.10 7.41
N PHE A 282 -7.78 -21.16 8.21
CA PHE A 282 -8.94 -22.03 8.46
C PHE A 282 -10.02 -21.36 9.32
N ASN A 283 -9.66 -20.41 10.17
CA ASN A 283 -10.61 -19.62 10.95
C ASN A 283 -11.12 -18.35 10.24
N ALA A 284 -10.53 -18.01 9.08
CA ALA A 284 -10.92 -16.80 8.36
C ALA A 284 -12.40 -16.83 7.93
N PHE A 285 -13.00 -15.64 7.89
CA PHE A 285 -14.39 -15.44 7.47
C PHE A 285 -14.61 -15.87 6.02
N THR A 286 -15.73 -16.55 5.78
CA THR A 286 -16.12 -16.99 4.44
C THR A 286 -17.55 -16.59 4.12
N GLY A 287 -17.89 -16.55 2.84
CA GLY A 287 -19.25 -16.36 2.35
C GLY A 287 -20.02 -17.70 2.24
N GLY A 288 -19.78 -18.64 3.15
CA GLY A 288 -20.49 -19.93 3.18
C GLY A 288 -21.88 -19.85 3.79
N ARG A 289 -22.67 -20.91 3.59
CA ARG A 289 -23.98 -21.07 4.22
C ARG A 289 -23.84 -21.77 5.59
N ALA A 290 -24.94 -21.77 6.36
CA ALA A 290 -24.93 -22.33 7.69
C ALA A 290 -24.67 -23.86 7.71
N THR A 291 -25.13 -24.56 6.70
CA THR A 291 -24.94 -26.01 6.55
C THR A 291 -24.32 -26.39 5.21
N ALA A 292 -23.67 -27.57 5.16
CA ALA A 292 -23.12 -28.11 3.93
C ALA A 292 -24.22 -28.38 2.87
N ARG A 293 -25.42 -28.78 3.31
CA ARG A 293 -26.56 -28.98 2.43
C ARG A 293 -26.99 -27.66 1.77
N GLU A 294 -27.20 -26.61 2.55
CA GLU A 294 -27.54 -25.30 2.03
C GLU A 294 -26.45 -24.75 1.09
N GLN A 295 -25.16 -24.98 1.42
CA GLN A 295 -24.06 -24.60 0.56
C GLN A 295 -24.11 -25.28 -0.82
N ARG A 296 -24.47 -26.58 -0.85
CA ARG A 296 -24.62 -27.32 -2.11
C ARG A 296 -25.86 -26.94 -2.89
N GLU A 297 -26.97 -26.62 -2.23
CA GLU A 297 -28.24 -26.27 -2.86
C GLU A 297 -28.27 -24.79 -3.34
N LEU A 298 -27.75 -23.85 -2.54
CA LEU A 298 -27.86 -22.40 -2.79
C LEU A 298 -26.57 -21.77 -3.29
N GLY A 299 -25.46 -22.48 -3.23
CA GLY A 299 -24.12 -21.93 -3.48
C GLY A 299 -23.63 -20.97 -2.42
N GLY A 300 -22.35 -20.66 -2.46
CA GLY A 300 -21.72 -19.69 -1.59
C GLY A 300 -21.72 -18.26 -2.15
N GLU A 301 -21.20 -17.33 -1.35
CA GLU A 301 -21.06 -15.91 -1.69
C GLU A 301 -19.57 -15.51 -1.71
N PRO A 302 -18.83 -15.85 -2.79
CA PRO A 302 -17.38 -15.57 -2.85
C PRO A 302 -17.06 -14.08 -2.74
N ASP A 303 -17.98 -13.19 -3.12
CA ASP A 303 -17.83 -11.74 -2.99
C ASP A 303 -17.77 -11.25 -1.53
N LYS A 304 -18.28 -12.03 -0.59
CA LYS A 304 -18.18 -11.76 0.86
C LYS A 304 -16.98 -12.46 1.51
N CYS A 305 -16.40 -13.45 0.83
CA CYS A 305 -15.40 -14.38 1.37
C CYS A 305 -14.01 -13.74 1.41
N VAL A 306 -13.40 -13.64 2.59
CA VAL A 306 -12.03 -13.14 2.75
C VAL A 306 -11.00 -14.04 2.07
N ILE A 307 -11.20 -15.38 2.14
CA ILE A 307 -10.29 -16.31 1.45
C ILE A 307 -10.26 -16.04 -0.05
N PHE A 308 -11.42 -15.87 -0.67
CA PHE A 308 -11.49 -15.63 -2.11
C PHE A 308 -11.01 -14.20 -2.46
N ARG A 309 -11.63 -13.18 -1.84
CA ARG A 309 -11.39 -11.79 -2.22
C ARG A 309 -10.04 -11.25 -1.77
N GLU A 310 -9.72 -11.39 -0.49
CA GLU A 310 -8.53 -10.76 0.08
C GLU A 310 -7.27 -11.61 -0.16
N LEU A 311 -7.36 -12.93 0.03
CA LEU A 311 -6.18 -13.78 -0.11
C LEU A 311 -5.93 -14.20 -1.56
N LEU A 312 -6.82 -14.99 -2.15
CA LEU A 312 -6.57 -15.58 -3.46
C LEU A 312 -6.56 -14.52 -4.58
N THR A 313 -7.56 -13.64 -4.61
CA THR A 313 -7.68 -12.63 -5.69
C THR A 313 -6.58 -11.58 -5.62
N VAL A 314 -6.19 -11.11 -4.44
CA VAL A 314 -5.20 -10.05 -4.30
C VAL A 314 -3.77 -10.62 -4.34
N HIS A 315 -3.49 -11.71 -3.60
CA HIS A 315 -2.11 -12.07 -3.29
C HIS A 315 -1.58 -13.35 -3.91
N PHE A 316 -2.40 -14.41 -4.03
CA PHE A 316 -1.83 -15.75 -4.19
C PHE A 316 -2.14 -16.44 -5.51
N VAL A 317 -3.14 -16.00 -6.27
CA VAL A 317 -3.48 -16.58 -7.57
C VAL A 317 -3.20 -15.59 -8.68
N GLU A 318 -2.28 -15.92 -9.58
CA GLU A 318 -1.91 -15.07 -10.72
C GLU A 318 -2.87 -15.24 -11.91
N ASP A 319 -3.37 -16.46 -12.13
CA ASP A 319 -4.22 -16.81 -13.29
C ASP A 319 -5.69 -16.44 -13.03
N ASP A 320 -6.21 -15.50 -13.82
CA ASP A 320 -7.60 -15.04 -13.73
C ASP A 320 -8.62 -16.15 -14.07
N ARG A 321 -8.23 -17.15 -14.90
CA ARG A 321 -9.10 -18.28 -15.24
C ARG A 321 -9.32 -19.17 -14.02
N LYS A 322 -8.25 -19.49 -13.27
CA LYS A 322 -8.36 -20.29 -12.03
C LYS A 322 -9.24 -19.59 -11.00
N LEU A 323 -9.16 -18.28 -10.89
CA LEU A 323 -10.05 -17.52 -10.00
C LEU A 323 -11.50 -17.59 -10.46
N LYS A 324 -11.74 -17.45 -11.76
CA LYS A 324 -13.10 -17.54 -12.33
C LYS A 324 -13.70 -18.94 -12.12
N GLU A 325 -12.91 -19.97 -12.32
CA GLU A 325 -13.34 -21.37 -12.07
C GLU A 325 -13.71 -21.57 -10.60
N LEU A 326 -12.86 -21.16 -9.67
CA LEU A 326 -13.13 -21.26 -8.23
C LEU A 326 -14.36 -20.43 -7.81
N TYR A 327 -14.54 -19.25 -8.41
CA TYR A 327 -15.71 -18.41 -8.19
C TYR A 327 -16.99 -19.16 -8.61
N GLN A 328 -16.98 -19.77 -9.79
CA GLN A 328 -18.11 -20.52 -10.33
C GLN A 328 -18.40 -21.78 -9.50
N GLU A 329 -17.38 -22.55 -9.12
CA GLU A 329 -17.54 -23.71 -8.23
C GLU A 329 -18.21 -23.32 -6.88
N CYS A 330 -17.75 -22.20 -6.29
CA CYS A 330 -18.33 -21.71 -5.05
C CYS A 330 -19.79 -21.27 -5.22
N ARG A 331 -20.08 -20.49 -6.26
CA ARG A 331 -21.44 -20.00 -6.57
C ARG A 331 -22.41 -21.13 -6.90
N ALA A 332 -21.95 -22.19 -7.54
CA ALA A 332 -22.76 -23.36 -7.89
C ALA A 332 -22.92 -24.38 -6.75
N GLY A 333 -22.28 -24.17 -5.57
CA GLY A 333 -22.31 -25.15 -4.47
C GLY A 333 -21.45 -26.39 -4.71
N ASN A 334 -20.59 -26.39 -5.74
CA ASN A 334 -19.74 -27.52 -6.11
C ASN A 334 -18.55 -27.72 -5.18
N ILE A 335 -18.21 -26.70 -4.38
CA ILE A 335 -17.14 -26.74 -3.38
C ILE A 335 -17.64 -26.27 -2.02
N LEU A 336 -17.28 -26.97 -0.96
CA LEU A 336 -17.52 -26.54 0.41
C LEU A 336 -16.41 -25.59 0.90
N CYS A 337 -16.73 -24.71 1.87
CA CYS A 337 -15.74 -23.77 2.41
C CYS A 337 -14.50 -24.45 3.00
N GLY A 338 -14.64 -25.62 3.63
CA GLY A 338 -13.52 -26.41 4.13
C GLY A 338 -12.58 -26.90 3.02
N GLU A 339 -13.15 -27.42 1.93
CA GLU A 339 -12.41 -27.87 0.74
C GLU A 339 -11.70 -26.68 0.05
N CYS A 340 -12.41 -25.56 -0.10
CA CYS A 340 -11.83 -24.33 -0.64
C CYS A 340 -10.67 -23.81 0.22
N LYS A 341 -10.80 -23.80 1.55
CA LYS A 341 -9.72 -23.41 2.46
C LYS A 341 -8.52 -24.36 2.37
N ALA A 342 -8.74 -25.66 2.18
CA ALA A 342 -7.66 -26.62 2.00
C ALA A 342 -6.87 -26.34 0.72
N ARG A 343 -7.55 -26.14 -0.43
CA ARG A 343 -6.90 -25.73 -1.70
C ARG A 343 -6.17 -24.39 -1.56
N ALA A 344 -6.80 -23.42 -0.93
CA ALA A 344 -6.18 -22.11 -0.68
C ALA A 344 -4.91 -22.25 0.19
N TRP A 345 -4.96 -23.09 1.22
CA TRP A 345 -3.81 -23.32 2.09
C TRP A 345 -2.62 -23.95 1.37
N GLU A 346 -2.83 -24.87 0.45
CA GLU A 346 -1.74 -25.41 -0.37
C GLU A 346 -0.99 -24.30 -1.11
N ILE A 347 -1.72 -23.40 -1.78
CA ILE A 347 -1.13 -22.27 -2.51
C ILE A 347 -0.43 -21.30 -1.55
N ILE A 348 -1.10 -20.93 -0.46
CA ILE A 348 -0.59 -19.97 0.52
C ILE A 348 0.66 -20.49 1.21
N SER A 349 0.63 -21.75 1.68
CA SER A 349 1.76 -22.32 2.42
C SER A 349 3.01 -22.49 1.56
N GLU A 350 2.83 -22.84 0.28
CA GLU A 350 3.94 -22.94 -0.66
C GLU A 350 4.55 -21.56 -0.94
N TRP A 351 3.69 -20.53 -1.13
CA TRP A 351 4.15 -19.17 -1.33
C TRP A 351 4.92 -18.65 -0.10
N LEU A 352 4.40 -18.87 1.12
CA LEU A 352 5.06 -18.43 2.36
C LEU A 352 6.42 -19.09 2.56
N ARG A 353 6.56 -20.41 2.24
CA ARG A 353 7.84 -21.12 2.29
C ARG A 353 8.87 -20.50 1.35
N ARG A 354 8.51 -20.34 0.06
CA ARG A 354 9.38 -19.74 -0.96
C ARG A 354 9.77 -18.30 -0.61
N HIS A 355 8.84 -17.52 -0.09
CA HIS A 355 9.13 -16.15 0.32
C HIS A 355 10.13 -16.11 1.47
N ARG A 356 9.97 -16.95 2.50
CA ARG A 356 10.91 -17.06 3.61
C ARG A 356 12.32 -17.43 3.15
N GLU A 357 12.45 -18.40 2.25
CA GLU A 357 13.73 -18.79 1.67
C GLU A 357 14.42 -17.64 0.90
N LYS A 358 13.64 -16.85 0.17
CA LYS A 358 14.16 -15.65 -0.51
C LYS A 358 14.57 -14.57 0.49
N LYS A 359 13.75 -14.32 1.51
CA LYS A 359 14.04 -13.32 2.54
C LYS A 359 15.35 -13.60 3.28
N GLU A 360 15.62 -14.86 3.64
CA GLU A 360 16.87 -15.22 4.29
C GLU A 360 18.10 -14.87 3.43
N LYS A 361 17.99 -15.01 2.11
CA LYS A 361 19.07 -14.66 1.17
C LYS A 361 19.28 -13.16 0.98
N THR A 362 18.32 -12.35 1.35
CA THR A 362 18.35 -10.87 1.16
C THR A 362 18.62 -10.10 2.43
N ARG A 363 18.75 -10.73 3.60
CA ARG A 363 18.96 -10.04 4.90
C ARG A 363 20.22 -9.18 4.94
N ASP A 364 21.35 -9.71 4.51
CA ASP A 364 22.62 -8.98 4.53
C ASP A 364 22.57 -7.80 3.57
N LEU A 365 22.01 -7.98 2.39
CA LEU A 365 21.82 -6.91 1.41
C LEU A 365 20.87 -5.82 1.95
N ALA A 366 19.80 -6.19 2.66
CA ALA A 366 18.90 -5.24 3.29
C ALA A 366 19.62 -4.35 4.32
N ALA A 367 20.49 -4.95 5.14
CA ALA A 367 21.31 -4.22 6.11
C ALA A 367 22.29 -3.27 5.43
N GLN A 368 22.97 -3.73 4.37
CA GLN A 368 23.91 -2.91 3.59
C GLN A 368 23.21 -1.71 2.95
N LEU A 369 22.09 -1.92 2.25
CA LEU A 369 21.33 -0.85 1.60
C LEU A 369 20.89 0.24 2.58
N LEU A 370 20.50 -0.14 3.79
CA LEU A 370 20.08 0.83 4.79
C LEU A 370 21.26 1.59 5.42
N GLN A 371 22.45 0.98 5.46
CA GLN A 371 23.69 1.61 5.94
C GLN A 371 24.33 2.54 4.92
N GLU A 372 24.39 2.16 3.64
CA GLU A 372 25.01 2.93 2.56
C GLU A 372 24.39 4.32 2.41
N HIS A 373 23.08 4.44 2.66
CA HIS A 373 22.35 5.69 2.55
C HIS A 373 22.33 6.52 3.84
N THR A 374 22.88 5.99 4.92
CA THR A 374 23.04 6.70 6.21
C THR A 374 24.30 7.57 6.24
N LEU A 375 25.28 7.36 5.34
CA LEU A 375 26.61 7.95 5.36
C LEU A 375 26.86 9.00 4.27
N THR A 376 25.88 9.29 3.42
CA THR A 376 25.93 10.31 2.35
C THR A 376 24.98 11.49 2.62
#